data_6d8bb66457b6b933d298047c8c32490c
#
_entry.id   6d8bb66457b6b933d298047c8c32490c
#
_cell.length_a   1.000
_cell.length_b   1.000
_cell.length_c   1.000
_cell.angle_alpha   90.00
_cell.angle_beta   90.00
_cell.angle_gamma   90.00
#
_symmetry.space_group_name_H-M   'P 1'
#
loop_
_entity.id
_entity.type
_entity.pdbx_description
1 polymer ?
#
loop_
_entity_poly.entity_id
_entity_poly.type
_entity_poly.pdbx_seq_one_letter_code
_entity_poly.pdbx_strand_id
1 'polypeptide(L)'
;MRRYDPQAIANYYRQRPWLVIWRALKIVWLFAGFLLGLQLDETVGNTEANKYERANQLREILTKLGPTYIKVGQALSTRPDLIRKDFLEELIKLQDQLPPFDNQLAMRIIETQLDRSIDEIYQQISPQPIAAASLGQVYKARLHTGEEVAVKVQRPNLLPVLTLDLYLMRWAATWMEPWLPVNLGHNLTIVVDEFGVKLFEEIDYQNEGRNAEKFAANFQDDPTVKVPLIYWRYSNHKVLTLEWINGIKLTDIEGIKAAGLDRDNLIRVGVVSGLRQLLEFGFFHADPHPGNLFVLRDGRMAFIDFGMMDQLTQHTKETIAGSVVHLINKDYLALTQDFVELGFLTPDIDISPIIPALDRVLGNAIGESVGNFNFKTITDEFSELMFQYPFRVPAQFSLIIRSLVTQEGVALSLNPNFKIVEIGYPYVAKRLLNGETPEMRRRLLEVILKDGKLQWHRLENMLGIARSEGNFDIIPTAQLGLQFLMSVEGQSIRNQIIMALTEDDRLPIAEVQQLWNLVKDELQPAKLFNVALGAIGELSTAGVGSLLTSLTTNISKK
;
A
#
# COMPACT_ATOMS: atom_id res chain seq x y z
N MET A 1 4.17 -3.46 -29.51
CA MET A 1 3.54 -4.21 -28.41
C MET A 1 3.37 -3.21 -27.28
N ARG A 2 2.13 -2.89 -26.87
CA ARG A 2 1.84 -1.89 -25.83
C ARG A 2 1.39 -2.53 -24.51
N ARG A 3 1.05 -3.82 -24.52
CA ARG A 3 0.66 -4.62 -23.35
C ARG A 3 1.47 -5.90 -23.34
N TYR A 4 1.67 -6.45 -22.16
CA TYR A 4 2.29 -7.74 -22.01
C TYR A 4 1.42 -8.82 -22.66
N ASP A 5 2.02 -9.56 -23.61
CA ASP A 5 1.39 -10.70 -24.28
C ASP A 5 2.46 -11.80 -24.43
N PRO A 6 2.46 -12.80 -23.54
CA PRO A 6 3.47 -13.84 -23.53
C PRO A 6 3.46 -14.69 -24.80
N GLN A 7 2.31 -14.86 -25.47
CA GLN A 7 2.22 -15.63 -26.72
C GLN A 7 2.83 -14.87 -27.90
N ALA A 8 2.51 -13.58 -28.02
CA ALA A 8 3.09 -12.74 -29.06
C ALA A 8 4.62 -12.61 -28.88
N ILE A 9 5.10 -12.46 -27.64
CA ILE A 9 6.52 -12.44 -27.30
C ILE A 9 7.19 -13.78 -27.71
N ALA A 10 6.58 -14.91 -27.33
CA ALA A 10 7.11 -16.22 -27.67
C ALA A 10 7.19 -16.45 -29.18
N ASN A 11 6.15 -16.06 -29.95
CA ASN A 11 6.14 -16.18 -31.40
C ASN A 11 7.24 -15.32 -32.06
N TYR A 12 7.50 -14.13 -31.51
CA TYR A 12 8.56 -13.25 -32.02
C TYR A 12 9.96 -13.85 -31.80
N TYR A 13 10.25 -14.41 -30.60
CA TYR A 13 11.58 -14.94 -30.31
C TYR A 13 11.83 -16.37 -30.81
N ARG A 14 10.79 -17.17 -31.04
CA ARG A 14 10.93 -18.46 -31.75
C ARG A 14 11.55 -18.31 -33.15
N GLN A 15 11.31 -17.19 -33.81
CA GLN A 15 11.88 -16.89 -35.13
C GLN A 15 13.28 -16.26 -35.06
N ARG A 16 13.80 -15.97 -33.85
CA ARG A 16 15.09 -15.28 -33.61
C ARG A 16 15.93 -15.97 -32.54
N PRO A 17 16.20 -17.29 -32.66
CA PRO A 17 16.87 -18.08 -31.63
C PRO A 17 18.26 -17.56 -31.26
N TRP A 18 18.96 -16.91 -32.20
CA TRP A 18 20.27 -16.31 -31.91
C TRP A 18 20.24 -15.23 -30.84
N LEU A 19 19.19 -14.40 -30.81
CA LEU A 19 19.05 -13.38 -29.74
C LEU A 19 18.85 -14.04 -28.37
N VAL A 20 18.02 -15.09 -28.35
CA VAL A 20 17.74 -15.87 -27.13
C VAL A 20 19.02 -16.54 -26.61
N ILE A 21 19.76 -17.22 -27.51
CA ILE A 21 20.99 -17.94 -27.14
C ILE A 21 22.05 -16.96 -26.60
N TRP A 22 22.31 -15.85 -27.29
CA TRP A 22 23.28 -14.86 -26.84
C TRP A 22 22.92 -14.27 -25.46
N ARG A 23 21.66 -13.95 -25.24
CA ARG A 23 21.21 -13.41 -23.96
C ARG A 23 21.25 -14.46 -22.86
N ALA A 24 20.82 -15.68 -23.15
CA ALA A 24 20.88 -16.81 -22.22
C ALA A 24 22.31 -17.11 -21.79
N LEU A 25 23.26 -17.17 -22.75
CA LEU A 25 24.68 -17.38 -22.43
C LEU A 25 25.24 -16.29 -21.51
N LYS A 26 24.89 -15.02 -21.74
CA LYS A 26 25.29 -13.92 -20.86
C LYS A 26 24.75 -14.09 -19.45
N ILE A 27 23.48 -14.48 -19.30
CA ILE A 27 22.83 -14.72 -18.02
C ILE A 27 23.52 -15.88 -17.30
N VAL A 28 23.64 -17.03 -17.98
CA VAL A 28 24.27 -18.24 -17.43
C VAL A 28 25.71 -17.96 -16.99
N TRP A 29 26.49 -17.25 -17.79
CA TRP A 29 27.87 -16.89 -17.46
C TRP A 29 27.98 -16.07 -16.17
N LEU A 30 27.10 -15.08 -15.99
CA LEU A 30 27.11 -14.24 -14.79
C LEU A 30 26.64 -14.99 -13.54
N PHE A 31 25.65 -15.88 -13.67
CA PHE A 31 25.16 -16.69 -12.56
C PHE A 31 26.03 -17.91 -12.24
N ALA A 32 26.80 -18.43 -13.21
CA ALA A 32 27.62 -19.64 -13.01
C ALA A 32 28.62 -19.48 -11.85
N GLY A 33 29.34 -18.35 -11.80
CA GLY A 33 30.29 -18.06 -10.73
C GLY A 33 29.61 -17.91 -9.37
N PHE A 34 28.42 -17.33 -9.34
CA PHE A 34 27.63 -17.17 -8.13
C PHE A 34 27.14 -18.53 -7.59
N LEU A 35 26.57 -19.37 -8.47
CA LEU A 35 26.06 -20.70 -8.09
C LEU A 35 27.19 -21.63 -7.62
N LEU A 36 28.33 -21.63 -8.34
CA LEU A 36 29.52 -22.36 -7.91
C LEU A 36 30.02 -21.87 -6.55
N GLY A 37 29.99 -20.56 -6.32
CA GLY A 37 30.36 -19.98 -5.04
C GLY A 37 29.45 -20.41 -3.90
N LEU A 38 28.13 -20.45 -4.10
CA LEU A 38 27.16 -20.95 -3.12
C LEU A 38 27.41 -22.43 -2.81
N GLN A 39 27.65 -23.24 -3.83
CA GLN A 39 27.92 -24.68 -3.67
C GLN A 39 29.25 -24.95 -2.92
N LEU A 40 30.28 -24.15 -3.21
CA LEU A 40 31.56 -24.22 -2.48
C LEU A 40 31.40 -23.82 -1.01
N ASP A 41 30.67 -22.74 -0.74
CA ASP A 41 30.42 -22.30 0.65
C ASP A 41 29.66 -23.35 1.45
N GLU A 42 28.70 -24.03 0.83
CA GLU A 42 27.95 -25.14 1.46
C GLU A 42 28.87 -26.34 1.74
N THR A 43 29.71 -26.76 0.77
CA THR A 43 30.60 -27.91 0.93
C THR A 43 31.73 -27.70 1.94
N VAL A 44 32.20 -26.44 2.06
CA VAL A 44 33.29 -26.06 2.99
C VAL A 44 32.74 -25.63 4.36
N GLY A 45 31.43 -25.44 4.50
CA GLY A 45 30.79 -25.00 5.75
C GLY A 45 30.92 -23.50 6.02
N ASN A 46 31.18 -22.68 4.99
CA ASN A 46 31.38 -21.23 5.08
C ASN A 46 30.13 -20.42 4.75
N THR A 47 28.97 -21.04 4.65
CA THR A 47 27.71 -20.42 4.23
C THR A 47 27.35 -19.19 5.07
N GLU A 48 27.50 -19.28 6.41
CA GLU A 48 27.21 -18.15 7.31
C GLU A 48 28.28 -17.05 7.23
N ALA A 49 29.56 -17.41 7.02
CA ALA A 49 30.62 -16.43 6.92
C ALA A 49 30.52 -15.58 5.65
N ASN A 50 30.11 -16.17 4.54
CA ASN A 50 30.08 -15.54 3.21
C ASN A 50 28.70 -15.02 2.80
N LYS A 51 27.67 -15.10 3.65
CA LYS A 51 26.28 -14.78 3.29
C LYS A 51 26.10 -13.37 2.71
N TYR A 52 26.69 -12.36 3.32
CA TYR A 52 26.60 -10.98 2.84
C TYR A 52 27.40 -10.74 1.56
N GLU A 53 28.54 -11.42 1.39
CA GLU A 53 29.31 -11.37 0.14
C GLU A 53 28.50 -11.95 -1.02
N ARG A 54 27.85 -13.10 -0.82
CA ARG A 54 26.97 -13.70 -1.83
C ARG A 54 25.77 -12.82 -2.14
N ALA A 55 25.15 -12.22 -1.14
CA ALA A 55 24.05 -11.30 -1.35
C ALA A 55 24.47 -10.08 -2.18
N ASN A 56 25.63 -9.46 -1.86
CA ASN A 56 26.20 -8.38 -2.66
C ASN A 56 26.51 -8.82 -4.09
N GLN A 57 27.09 -10.02 -4.27
CA GLN A 57 27.39 -10.58 -5.59
C GLN A 57 26.11 -10.73 -6.44
N LEU A 58 25.01 -11.20 -5.86
CA LEU A 58 23.73 -11.28 -6.55
C LEU A 58 23.26 -9.88 -7.00
N ARG A 59 23.29 -8.89 -6.11
CA ARG A 59 22.93 -7.50 -6.43
C ARG A 59 23.74 -6.96 -7.61
N GLU A 60 25.05 -7.20 -7.63
CA GLU A 60 25.92 -6.78 -8.74
C GLU A 60 25.57 -7.49 -10.05
N ILE A 61 25.26 -8.78 -10.03
CA ILE A 61 24.84 -9.55 -11.20
C ILE A 61 23.58 -8.96 -11.79
N LEU A 62 22.56 -8.71 -10.95
CA LEU A 62 21.30 -8.11 -11.40
C LEU A 62 21.52 -6.72 -12.01
N THR A 63 22.40 -5.92 -11.43
CA THR A 63 22.77 -4.61 -11.97
C THR A 63 23.45 -4.73 -13.34
N LYS A 64 24.40 -5.67 -13.50
CA LYS A 64 25.11 -5.93 -14.78
C LYS A 64 24.18 -6.49 -15.88
N LEU A 65 23.13 -7.20 -15.51
CA LEU A 65 22.12 -7.70 -16.44
C LEU A 65 21.20 -6.60 -16.97
N GLY A 66 21.00 -5.54 -16.20
CA GLY A 66 20.30 -4.33 -16.65
C GLY A 66 18.87 -4.17 -16.14
N PRO A 67 18.08 -3.28 -16.77
CA PRO A 67 16.81 -2.79 -16.22
C PRO A 67 15.83 -3.87 -15.77
N THR A 68 15.62 -4.91 -16.58
CA THR A 68 14.70 -6.02 -16.25
C THR A 68 15.09 -6.69 -14.94
N TYR A 69 16.36 -7.04 -14.79
CA TYR A 69 16.85 -7.76 -13.62
C TYR A 69 16.97 -6.87 -12.38
N ILE A 70 17.20 -5.58 -12.55
CA ILE A 70 17.09 -4.60 -11.45
C ILE A 70 15.65 -4.61 -10.92
N LYS A 71 14.65 -4.56 -11.79
CA LYS A 71 13.24 -4.61 -11.39
C LYS A 71 12.84 -5.96 -10.78
N VAL A 72 13.40 -7.08 -11.28
CA VAL A 72 13.25 -8.40 -10.62
C VAL A 72 13.81 -8.36 -9.20
N GLY A 73 15.03 -7.82 -9.01
CA GLY A 73 15.62 -7.69 -7.69
C GLY A 73 14.82 -6.80 -6.74
N GLN A 74 14.27 -5.69 -7.24
CA GLN A 74 13.37 -4.82 -6.49
C GLN A 74 12.06 -5.54 -6.12
N ALA A 75 11.47 -6.32 -7.02
CA ALA A 75 10.28 -7.13 -6.72
C ALA A 75 10.60 -8.22 -5.68
N LEU A 76 11.74 -8.90 -5.80
CA LEU A 76 12.17 -9.92 -4.84
C LEU A 76 12.50 -9.33 -3.46
N SER A 77 13.00 -8.09 -3.38
CA SER A 77 13.29 -7.43 -2.11
C SER A 77 12.05 -7.18 -1.24
N THR A 78 10.85 -7.34 -1.81
CA THR A 78 9.57 -7.22 -1.09
C THR A 78 8.93 -8.57 -0.72
N ARG A 79 9.64 -9.67 -0.97
CA ARG A 79 9.13 -11.03 -0.80
C ARG A 79 9.95 -11.81 0.25
N PRO A 80 9.75 -11.49 1.55
CA PRO A 80 10.44 -12.19 2.64
C PRO A 80 10.04 -13.67 2.74
N ASP A 81 8.92 -14.06 2.13
CA ASP A 81 8.47 -15.44 1.98
C ASP A 81 9.29 -16.26 0.97
N LEU A 82 10.01 -15.60 0.06
CA LEU A 82 10.77 -16.26 -1.00
C LEU A 82 12.30 -16.14 -0.81
N ILE A 83 12.76 -15.09 -0.17
CA ILE A 83 14.17 -14.71 -0.14
C ILE A 83 14.65 -14.56 1.30
N ARG A 84 15.82 -15.13 1.61
CA ARG A 84 16.45 -14.99 2.93
C ARG A 84 16.78 -13.53 3.25
N LYS A 85 16.80 -13.20 4.53
CA LYS A 85 16.98 -11.84 5.07
C LYS A 85 18.26 -11.15 4.58
N ASP A 86 19.40 -11.87 4.53
CA ASP A 86 20.67 -11.36 4.03
C ASP A 86 20.59 -10.88 2.58
N PHE A 87 19.91 -11.63 1.72
CA PHE A 87 19.66 -11.23 0.33
C PHE A 87 18.66 -10.08 0.24
N LEU A 88 17.60 -10.07 1.06
CA LEU A 88 16.63 -8.98 1.09
C LEU A 88 17.30 -7.65 1.40
N GLU A 89 18.17 -7.61 2.43
CA GLU A 89 18.92 -6.40 2.83
C GLU A 89 19.80 -5.84 1.71
N GLU A 90 20.41 -6.71 0.90
CA GLU A 90 21.20 -6.28 -0.26
C GLU A 90 20.33 -5.88 -1.47
N LEU A 91 19.24 -6.60 -1.73
CA LEU A 91 18.36 -6.29 -2.85
C LEU A 91 17.60 -4.97 -2.66
N ILE A 92 17.29 -4.58 -1.43
CA ILE A 92 16.74 -3.24 -1.11
C ILE A 92 17.67 -2.12 -1.59
N LYS A 93 18.99 -2.35 -1.63
CA LYS A 93 19.98 -1.38 -2.14
C LYS A 93 19.99 -1.26 -3.67
N LEU A 94 19.21 -2.07 -4.40
CA LEU A 94 19.02 -1.93 -5.85
C LEU A 94 18.26 -0.63 -6.12
N GLN A 95 19.03 0.46 -6.22
CA GLN A 95 18.50 1.76 -6.58
C GLN A 95 18.39 1.88 -8.09
N ASP A 96 17.42 2.66 -8.55
CA ASP A 96 17.22 2.97 -9.97
C ASP A 96 18.28 3.92 -10.54
N GLN A 97 19.48 3.98 -9.94
CA GLN A 97 20.55 4.86 -10.38
C GLN A 97 21.44 4.16 -11.41
N LEU A 98 21.00 4.18 -12.66
CA LEU A 98 21.88 3.86 -13.78
C LEU A 98 22.50 5.12 -14.37
N PRO A 99 23.72 5.02 -14.97
CA PRO A 99 24.31 6.15 -15.69
C PRO A 99 23.34 6.70 -16.73
N PRO A 100 23.31 8.02 -16.95
CA PRO A 100 22.52 8.60 -18.01
C PRO A 100 22.95 8.05 -19.36
N PHE A 101 21.99 7.93 -20.28
CA PHE A 101 22.28 7.64 -21.68
C PHE A 101 22.53 8.94 -22.46
N ASP A 102 23.01 8.81 -23.69
CA ASP A 102 23.43 9.92 -24.52
C ASP A 102 22.34 11.00 -24.67
N ASN A 103 22.71 12.27 -24.39
CA ASN A 103 21.78 13.40 -24.40
C ASN A 103 21.23 13.70 -25.80
N GLN A 104 22.05 13.57 -26.86
CA GLN A 104 21.57 13.81 -28.23
C GLN A 104 20.53 12.78 -28.62
N LEU A 105 20.70 11.54 -28.15
CA LEU A 105 19.72 10.48 -28.36
C LEU A 105 18.41 10.78 -27.60
N ALA A 106 18.51 11.31 -26.36
CA ALA A 106 17.32 11.73 -25.62
C ALA A 106 16.56 12.84 -26.33
N MET A 107 17.22 13.88 -26.82
CA MET A 107 16.60 14.96 -27.58
C MET A 107 15.92 14.42 -28.85
N ARG A 108 16.59 13.54 -29.62
CA ARG A 108 15.98 12.88 -30.78
C ARG A 108 14.75 12.04 -30.42
N ILE A 109 14.75 11.38 -29.26
CA ILE A 109 13.57 10.65 -28.80
C ILE A 109 12.42 11.61 -28.54
N ILE A 110 12.66 12.74 -27.87
CA ILE A 110 11.62 13.75 -27.61
C ILE A 110 11.04 14.25 -28.95
N GLU A 111 11.89 14.70 -29.87
CA GLU A 111 11.46 15.22 -31.19
C GLU A 111 10.66 14.18 -31.98
N THR A 112 11.18 12.95 -32.07
CA THR A 112 10.51 11.86 -32.82
C THR A 112 9.17 11.46 -32.19
N GLN A 113 9.08 11.50 -30.85
CA GLN A 113 7.87 11.08 -30.14
C GLN A 113 6.80 12.15 -30.12
N LEU A 114 7.19 13.43 -30.13
CA LEU A 114 6.26 14.57 -30.10
C LEU A 114 6.01 15.17 -31.51
N ASP A 115 6.72 14.67 -32.52
CA ASP A 115 6.66 15.15 -33.92
C ASP A 115 6.87 16.68 -34.02
N ARG A 116 7.85 17.20 -33.29
CA ARG A 116 8.22 18.61 -33.21
C ARG A 116 9.69 18.75 -32.82
N SER A 117 10.34 19.85 -33.25
CA SER A 117 11.68 20.17 -32.79
C SER A 117 11.71 20.60 -31.33
N ILE A 118 12.87 20.43 -30.67
CA ILE A 118 13.06 20.87 -29.27
C ILE A 118 12.73 22.35 -29.09
N ASP A 119 13.20 23.19 -30.03
CA ASP A 119 13.01 24.65 -29.97
C ASP A 119 11.55 25.08 -30.20
N GLU A 120 10.73 24.25 -30.84
CA GLU A 120 9.28 24.49 -30.97
C GLU A 120 8.51 24.11 -29.70
N ILE A 121 9.06 23.22 -28.88
CA ILE A 121 8.40 22.73 -27.67
C ILE A 121 8.83 23.55 -26.45
N TYR A 122 10.15 23.72 -26.28
CA TYR A 122 10.72 24.32 -25.10
C TYR A 122 11.46 25.63 -25.42
N GLN A 123 11.23 26.64 -24.61
CA GLN A 123 12.05 27.86 -24.61
C GLN A 123 13.48 27.55 -24.15
N GLN A 124 13.59 26.62 -23.19
CA GLN A 124 14.87 26.16 -22.64
C GLN A 124 14.72 24.74 -22.12
N ILE A 125 15.74 23.91 -22.33
CA ILE A 125 15.88 22.58 -21.73
C ILE A 125 17.29 22.41 -21.18
N SER A 126 17.43 21.72 -20.04
CA SER A 126 18.75 21.50 -19.44
C SER A 126 19.64 20.65 -20.36
N PRO A 127 20.94 21.03 -20.52
CA PRO A 127 21.86 20.32 -21.43
C PRO A 127 22.22 18.93 -20.94
N GLN A 128 22.05 18.65 -19.64
CA GLN A 128 22.29 17.37 -18.99
C GLN A 128 21.02 16.96 -18.25
N PRO A 129 20.76 15.64 -18.08
CA PRO A 129 19.67 15.19 -17.24
C PRO A 129 19.94 15.55 -15.79
N ILE A 130 18.87 15.94 -15.07
CA ILE A 130 18.92 16.23 -13.64
C ILE A 130 18.81 14.96 -12.78
N ALA A 131 18.27 13.89 -13.37
CA ALA A 131 18.18 12.56 -12.76
C ALA A 131 18.19 11.49 -13.86
N ALA A 132 18.71 10.31 -13.51
CA ALA A 132 18.68 9.14 -14.39
C ALA A 132 18.35 7.89 -13.56
N ALA A 133 17.45 7.07 -14.10
CA ALA A 133 16.94 5.85 -13.47
C ALA A 133 17.06 4.64 -14.42
N SER A 134 16.61 3.47 -13.97
CA SER A 134 16.65 2.24 -14.76
C SER A 134 15.86 2.33 -16.07
N LEU A 135 14.73 3.03 -16.07
CA LEU A 135 13.79 3.10 -17.20
C LEU A 135 13.93 4.36 -18.04
N GLY A 136 14.54 5.44 -17.50
CA GLY A 136 14.64 6.70 -18.23
C GLY A 136 15.52 7.73 -17.54
N GLN A 137 15.47 8.95 -18.03
CA GLN A 137 16.13 10.11 -17.42
C GLN A 137 15.23 11.35 -17.50
N VAL A 138 15.49 12.33 -16.64
CA VAL A 138 14.64 13.50 -16.46
C VAL A 138 15.44 14.76 -16.75
N TYR A 139 14.84 15.67 -17.51
CA TYR A 139 15.38 16.98 -17.81
C TYR A 139 14.50 18.06 -17.18
N LYS A 140 15.07 19.19 -16.78
CA LYS A 140 14.33 20.41 -16.46
C LYS A 140 14.17 21.23 -17.73
N ALA A 141 12.97 21.70 -18.02
CA ALA A 141 12.70 22.53 -19.17
C ALA A 141 11.74 23.67 -18.80
N ARG A 142 11.65 24.67 -19.70
CA ARG A 142 10.66 25.73 -19.64
C ARG A 142 9.89 25.75 -20.96
N LEU A 143 8.57 25.73 -20.89
CA LEU A 143 7.70 25.88 -22.05
C LEU A 143 7.70 27.31 -22.57
N HIS A 144 7.32 27.52 -23.83
CA HIS A 144 7.13 28.88 -24.39
C HIS A 144 6.05 29.68 -23.69
N THR A 145 5.12 29.01 -23.01
CA THR A 145 4.07 29.62 -22.17
C THR A 145 4.58 30.09 -20.80
N GLY A 146 5.85 29.75 -20.47
CA GLY A 146 6.56 30.22 -19.29
C GLY A 146 6.65 29.21 -18.14
N GLU A 147 5.89 28.12 -18.16
CA GLU A 147 5.88 27.12 -17.09
C GLU A 147 7.19 26.34 -17.07
N GLU A 148 7.71 26.09 -15.88
CA GLU A 148 8.79 25.14 -15.64
C GLU A 148 8.23 23.72 -15.59
N VAL A 149 8.88 22.81 -16.30
CA VAL A 149 8.44 21.41 -16.43
C VAL A 149 9.60 20.42 -16.22
N ALA A 150 9.26 19.24 -15.74
CA ALA A 150 10.13 18.07 -15.78
C ALA A 150 9.75 17.23 -17.00
N VAL A 151 10.75 16.79 -17.75
CA VAL A 151 10.59 15.98 -18.96
C VAL A 151 11.25 14.63 -18.73
N LYS A 152 10.45 13.60 -18.48
CA LYS A 152 10.91 12.21 -18.38
C LYS A 152 11.04 11.62 -19.79
N VAL A 153 12.21 11.04 -20.10
CA VAL A 153 12.50 10.42 -21.41
C VAL A 153 12.91 8.98 -21.19
N GLN A 154 12.22 8.06 -21.84
CA GLN A 154 12.46 6.62 -21.72
C GLN A 154 13.80 6.23 -22.36
N ARG A 155 14.50 5.25 -21.73
CA ARG A 155 15.72 4.67 -22.31
C ARG A 155 15.45 4.06 -23.69
N PRO A 156 16.38 4.24 -24.64
CA PRO A 156 16.28 3.60 -25.95
C PRO A 156 16.36 2.07 -25.82
N ASN A 157 15.70 1.38 -26.74
CA ASN A 157 15.72 -0.09 -26.84
C ASN A 157 15.26 -0.84 -25.56
N LEU A 158 14.52 -0.17 -24.66
CA LEU A 158 14.06 -0.77 -23.42
C LEU A 158 13.12 -1.95 -23.68
N LEU A 159 12.09 -1.77 -24.51
CA LEU A 159 11.09 -2.79 -24.80
C LEU A 159 11.67 -4.09 -25.38
N PRO A 160 12.58 -4.09 -26.38
CA PRO A 160 13.24 -5.30 -26.85
C PRO A 160 14.01 -6.06 -25.76
N VAL A 161 14.71 -5.36 -24.87
CA VAL A 161 15.45 -5.98 -23.77
C VAL A 161 14.48 -6.62 -22.78
N LEU A 162 13.45 -5.88 -22.35
CA LEU A 162 12.46 -6.37 -21.41
C LEU A 162 11.72 -7.60 -21.93
N THR A 163 11.28 -7.57 -23.20
CA THR A 163 10.55 -8.70 -23.80
C THR A 163 11.42 -9.94 -23.95
N LEU A 164 12.71 -9.78 -24.27
CA LEU A 164 13.65 -10.90 -24.36
C LEU A 164 13.90 -11.53 -22.99
N ASP A 165 14.10 -10.70 -21.98
CA ASP A 165 14.34 -11.17 -20.62
C ASP A 165 13.10 -11.86 -20.04
N LEU A 166 11.90 -11.29 -20.23
CA LEU A 166 10.64 -11.91 -19.82
C LEU A 166 10.40 -13.26 -20.54
N TYR A 167 10.74 -13.35 -21.82
CA TYR A 167 10.69 -14.61 -22.55
C TYR A 167 11.58 -15.67 -21.92
N LEU A 168 12.84 -15.32 -21.62
CA LEU A 168 13.80 -16.22 -20.98
C LEU A 168 13.39 -16.60 -19.57
N MET A 169 12.93 -15.65 -18.75
CA MET A 169 12.43 -15.93 -17.42
C MET A 169 11.22 -16.86 -17.43
N ARG A 170 10.26 -16.62 -18.34
CA ARG A 170 9.09 -17.47 -18.47
C ARG A 170 9.45 -18.88 -18.93
N TRP A 171 10.39 -19.01 -19.88
CA TRP A 171 10.91 -20.30 -20.32
C TRP A 171 11.61 -21.03 -19.18
N ALA A 172 12.48 -20.34 -18.43
CA ALA A 172 13.16 -20.90 -17.27
C ALA A 172 12.17 -21.31 -16.18
N ALA A 173 11.16 -20.49 -15.89
CA ALA A 173 10.11 -20.82 -14.92
C ALA A 173 9.40 -22.12 -15.28
N THR A 174 8.98 -22.27 -16.54
CA THR A 174 8.30 -23.50 -17.00
C THR A 174 9.17 -24.74 -16.87
N TRP A 175 10.49 -24.61 -17.09
CA TRP A 175 11.42 -25.72 -17.02
C TRP A 175 11.85 -26.06 -15.60
N MET A 176 12.00 -25.05 -14.72
CA MET A 176 12.47 -25.20 -13.34
C MET A 176 11.37 -25.61 -12.37
N GLU A 177 10.12 -25.28 -12.67
CA GLU A 177 8.97 -25.52 -11.78
C GLU A 177 8.89 -26.95 -11.19
N PRO A 178 9.11 -28.04 -11.95
CA PRO A 178 9.07 -29.40 -11.41
C PRO A 178 10.21 -29.72 -10.42
N TRP A 179 11.28 -28.94 -10.40
CA TRP A 179 12.50 -29.19 -9.63
C TRP A 179 12.60 -28.31 -8.38
N LEU A 180 11.76 -27.29 -8.24
CA LEU A 180 11.81 -26.39 -7.10
C LEU A 180 10.98 -26.95 -5.94
N PRO A 181 11.61 -27.13 -4.75
CA PRO A 181 10.92 -27.63 -3.56
C PRO A 181 9.98 -26.57 -2.93
N VAL A 182 9.84 -25.42 -3.56
CA VAL A 182 9.11 -24.27 -3.01
C VAL A 182 7.65 -24.34 -3.43
N ASN A 183 6.76 -24.54 -2.46
CA ASN A 183 5.33 -24.44 -2.70
C ASN A 183 4.93 -22.95 -2.72
N LEU A 184 5.11 -22.30 -3.86
CA LEU A 184 4.79 -20.87 -4.07
C LEU A 184 3.28 -20.60 -4.09
N GLY A 185 2.46 -21.65 -3.98
CA GLY A 185 1.00 -21.55 -4.07
C GLY A 185 0.46 -21.23 -5.45
N HIS A 186 1.32 -20.79 -6.37
CA HIS A 186 1.02 -20.54 -7.77
C HIS A 186 2.13 -21.08 -8.65
N ASN A 187 1.77 -21.39 -9.90
CA ASN A 187 2.70 -21.72 -10.95
C ASN A 187 3.70 -20.57 -11.15
N LEU A 188 5.01 -20.85 -11.17
CA LEU A 188 6.07 -19.86 -11.39
C LEU A 188 5.85 -19.02 -12.67
N THR A 189 5.27 -19.64 -13.69
CA THR A 189 4.95 -18.99 -14.95
C THR A 189 3.92 -17.87 -14.73
N ILE A 190 2.94 -18.05 -13.83
CA ILE A 190 1.96 -17.03 -13.48
C ILE A 190 2.67 -15.85 -12.79
N VAL A 191 3.58 -16.12 -11.86
CA VAL A 191 4.35 -15.06 -11.17
C VAL A 191 5.17 -14.23 -12.17
N VAL A 192 5.79 -14.88 -13.15
CA VAL A 192 6.53 -14.17 -14.22
C VAL A 192 5.57 -13.35 -15.10
N ASP A 193 4.39 -13.88 -15.41
CA ASP A 193 3.40 -13.19 -16.23
C ASP A 193 2.83 -11.96 -15.49
N GLU A 194 2.53 -12.06 -14.19
CA GLU A 194 2.13 -10.92 -13.34
C GLU A 194 3.23 -9.85 -13.27
N PHE A 195 4.47 -10.26 -13.06
CA PHE A 195 5.62 -9.34 -13.12
C PHE A 195 5.74 -8.66 -14.48
N GLY A 196 5.55 -9.41 -15.58
CA GLY A 196 5.54 -8.89 -16.93
C GLY A 196 4.47 -7.82 -17.14
N VAL A 197 3.24 -8.05 -16.66
CA VAL A 197 2.15 -7.06 -16.71
C VAL A 197 2.56 -5.78 -16.00
N LYS A 198 3.03 -5.88 -14.74
CA LYS A 198 3.44 -4.70 -13.95
C LYS A 198 4.60 -3.94 -14.59
N LEU A 199 5.58 -4.66 -15.14
CA LEU A 199 6.70 -4.04 -15.84
C LEU A 199 6.27 -3.27 -17.10
N PHE A 200 5.29 -3.80 -17.86
CA PHE A 200 4.72 -3.12 -19.01
C PHE A 200 3.89 -1.90 -18.64
N GLU A 201 3.20 -1.94 -17.49
CA GLU A 201 2.50 -0.77 -16.94
C GLU A 201 3.48 0.34 -16.56
N GLU A 202 4.63 -0.01 -15.96
CA GLU A 202 5.66 0.92 -15.50
C GLU A 202 6.41 1.61 -16.66
N ILE A 203 6.63 0.91 -17.77
CA ILE A 203 7.30 1.51 -18.93
C ILE A 203 6.37 2.39 -19.79
N ASP A 204 5.07 2.38 -19.58
CA ASP A 204 4.14 3.25 -20.30
C ASP A 204 3.93 4.57 -19.56
N TYR A 205 4.63 5.62 -19.99
CA TYR A 205 4.54 6.95 -19.40
C TYR A 205 3.14 7.59 -19.54
N GLN A 206 2.31 7.15 -20.48
CA GLN A 206 0.90 7.56 -20.49
C GLN A 206 0.14 6.96 -19.30
N ASN A 207 0.49 5.73 -18.90
CA ASN A 207 -0.09 5.12 -17.71
C ASN A 207 0.33 5.89 -16.45
N GLU A 208 1.62 6.26 -16.33
CA GLU A 208 2.11 7.09 -15.23
C GLU A 208 1.36 8.43 -15.15
N GLY A 209 1.16 9.10 -16.29
CA GLY A 209 0.40 10.35 -16.33
C GLY A 209 -1.06 10.19 -15.89
N ARG A 210 -1.76 9.13 -16.33
CA ARG A 210 -3.14 8.84 -15.88
C ARG A 210 -3.21 8.49 -14.40
N ASN A 211 -2.22 7.77 -13.89
CA ASN A 211 -2.10 7.46 -12.47
C ASN A 211 -1.94 8.75 -11.65
N ALA A 212 -1.10 9.70 -12.11
CA ALA A 212 -0.93 10.99 -11.48
C ALA A 212 -2.26 11.77 -11.40
N GLU A 213 -3.01 11.83 -12.50
CA GLU A 213 -4.33 12.51 -12.53
C GLU A 213 -5.34 11.82 -11.62
N LYS A 214 -5.39 10.48 -11.61
CA LYS A 214 -6.25 9.72 -10.70
C LYS A 214 -5.87 9.97 -9.24
N PHE A 215 -4.58 10.00 -8.94
CA PHE A 215 -4.08 10.32 -7.60
C PHE A 215 -4.45 11.76 -7.20
N ALA A 216 -4.28 12.74 -8.10
CA ALA A 216 -4.68 14.13 -7.87
C ALA A 216 -6.18 14.25 -7.61
N ALA A 217 -7.03 13.54 -8.36
CA ALA A 217 -8.47 13.51 -8.14
C ALA A 217 -8.85 12.95 -6.76
N ASN A 218 -8.16 11.92 -6.29
CA ASN A 218 -8.39 11.35 -4.96
C ASN A 218 -8.06 12.34 -3.83
N PHE A 219 -7.05 13.19 -4.02
CA PHE A 219 -6.60 14.18 -3.04
C PHE A 219 -7.07 15.62 -3.32
N GLN A 220 -8.08 15.82 -4.21
CA GLN A 220 -8.53 17.15 -4.60
C GLN A 220 -8.98 18.02 -3.42
N ASP A 221 -9.56 17.40 -2.38
CA ASP A 221 -10.06 18.07 -1.17
C ASP A 221 -9.00 18.15 -0.06
N ASP A 222 -7.77 17.68 -0.30
CA ASP A 222 -6.69 17.69 0.66
C ASP A 222 -5.64 18.76 0.32
N PRO A 223 -5.65 19.90 1.00
CA PRO A 223 -4.72 20.98 0.70
C PRO A 223 -3.26 20.65 1.09
N THR A 224 -3.01 19.56 1.80
CA THR A 224 -1.67 19.18 2.28
C THR A 224 -0.87 18.35 1.26
N VAL A 225 -1.55 17.86 0.21
CA VAL A 225 -0.96 17.03 -0.84
C VAL A 225 -0.88 17.81 -2.14
N LYS A 226 0.29 17.77 -2.80
CA LYS A 226 0.51 18.34 -4.13
C LYS A 226 0.84 17.22 -5.11
N VAL A 227 0.18 17.25 -6.28
CA VAL A 227 0.48 16.39 -7.43
C VAL A 227 0.83 17.30 -8.61
N PRO A 228 1.89 17.01 -9.37
CA PRO A 228 2.25 17.79 -10.54
C PRO A 228 1.20 17.65 -11.65
N LEU A 229 0.91 18.76 -12.33
CA LEU A 229 0.08 18.76 -13.53
C LEU A 229 0.75 18.01 -14.67
N ILE A 230 -0.01 17.28 -15.45
CA ILE A 230 0.47 16.56 -16.63
C ILE A 230 0.19 17.40 -17.89
N TYR A 231 1.23 17.66 -18.68
CA TYR A 231 1.12 18.38 -19.94
C TYR A 231 0.96 17.41 -21.11
N TRP A 232 -0.26 16.90 -21.33
CA TRP A 232 -0.56 15.88 -22.34
C TRP A 232 -0.17 16.25 -23.76
N ARG A 233 -0.23 17.56 -24.08
CA ARG A 233 0.22 18.09 -25.39
C ARG A 233 1.70 17.76 -25.67
N TYR A 234 2.49 17.57 -24.62
CA TYR A 234 3.93 17.31 -24.66
C TYR A 234 4.28 15.96 -24.03
N SER A 235 3.35 15.02 -24.06
CA SER A 235 3.50 13.70 -23.44
C SER A 235 3.00 12.59 -24.34
N ASN A 236 3.67 11.43 -24.28
CA ASN A 236 3.24 10.19 -24.92
C ASN A 236 3.81 8.96 -24.21
N HIS A 237 3.84 7.79 -24.85
CA HIS A 237 4.32 6.55 -24.22
C HIS A 237 5.79 6.56 -23.76
N LYS A 238 6.63 7.42 -24.35
CA LYS A 238 8.09 7.45 -24.09
C LYS A 238 8.58 8.79 -23.56
N VAL A 239 7.73 9.79 -23.56
CA VAL A 239 8.02 11.13 -23.05
C VAL A 239 6.88 11.56 -22.17
N LEU A 240 7.16 11.92 -20.91
CA LEU A 240 6.18 12.47 -19.99
C LEU A 240 6.63 13.86 -19.53
N THR A 241 5.81 14.85 -19.81
CA THR A 241 6.05 16.24 -19.38
C THR A 241 5.08 16.57 -18.25
N LEU A 242 5.63 16.93 -17.09
CA LEU A 242 4.87 17.26 -15.89
C LEU A 242 5.38 18.56 -15.25
N GLU A 243 4.54 19.19 -14.44
CA GLU A 243 4.88 20.38 -13.68
C GLU A 243 6.18 20.19 -12.89
N TRP A 244 7.06 21.19 -12.94
CA TRP A 244 8.26 21.20 -12.11
C TRP A 244 7.89 21.51 -10.65
N ILE A 245 8.21 20.63 -9.74
CA ILE A 245 8.00 20.83 -8.31
C ILE A 245 9.24 21.47 -7.69
N ASN A 246 9.08 22.72 -7.26
CA ASN A 246 10.13 23.45 -6.55
C ASN A 246 10.01 23.19 -5.04
N GLY A 247 10.53 22.07 -4.61
CA GLY A 247 10.48 21.60 -3.22
C GLY A 247 11.83 21.08 -2.72
N ILE A 248 11.89 20.83 -1.42
CA ILE A 248 13.01 20.18 -0.73
C ILE A 248 12.75 18.68 -0.72
N LYS A 249 13.75 17.86 -1.10
CA LYS A 249 13.59 16.41 -1.00
C LYS A 249 13.35 15.99 0.44
N LEU A 250 12.47 15.04 0.65
CA LEU A 250 12.17 14.55 2.01
C LEU A 250 13.39 13.88 2.67
N THR A 251 14.39 13.48 1.88
CA THR A 251 15.70 12.98 2.36
C THR A 251 16.67 14.08 2.79
N ASP A 252 16.42 15.34 2.46
CA ASP A 252 17.25 16.49 2.82
C ASP A 252 16.78 17.09 4.16
N ILE A 253 17.14 16.40 5.25
CA ILE A 253 16.73 16.76 6.61
C ILE A 253 17.23 18.16 7.00
N GLU A 254 18.47 18.51 6.59
CA GLU A 254 19.03 19.83 6.88
C GLU A 254 18.33 20.94 6.10
N GLY A 255 17.96 20.68 4.85
CA GLY A 255 17.16 21.62 4.05
C GLY A 255 15.78 21.85 4.65
N ILE A 256 15.10 20.80 5.14
CA ILE A 256 13.81 20.87 5.84
C ILE A 256 13.94 21.72 7.11
N LYS A 257 14.97 21.48 7.90
CA LYS A 257 15.25 22.23 9.12
C LYS A 257 15.55 23.69 8.84
N ALA A 258 16.40 23.96 7.83
CA ALA A 258 16.76 25.32 7.43
C ALA A 258 15.54 26.12 6.90
N ALA A 259 14.57 25.45 6.29
CA ALA A 259 13.32 26.04 5.84
C ALA A 259 12.31 26.29 6.98
N GLY A 260 12.61 25.85 8.22
CA GLY A 260 11.73 26.02 9.38
C GLY A 260 10.45 25.18 9.31
N LEU A 261 10.46 24.07 8.57
CA LEU A 261 9.29 23.20 8.40
C LEU A 261 9.12 22.27 9.59
N ASP A 262 7.88 22.09 10.02
CA ASP A 262 7.51 21.19 11.12
C ASP A 262 7.59 19.72 10.67
N ARG A 263 8.60 19.01 11.21
CA ARG A 263 8.86 17.61 10.87
C ARG A 263 7.76 16.66 11.33
N ASP A 264 7.18 16.89 12.50
CA ASP A 264 6.13 16.02 13.04
C ASP A 264 4.85 16.18 12.23
N ASN A 265 4.54 17.40 11.78
CA ASN A 265 3.43 17.63 10.84
C ASN A 265 3.70 16.96 9.47
N LEU A 266 4.94 17.01 8.95
CA LEU A 266 5.29 16.33 7.69
C LEU A 266 5.14 14.82 7.80
N ILE A 267 5.59 14.22 8.91
CA ILE A 267 5.40 12.79 9.19
C ILE A 267 3.91 12.47 9.20
N ARG A 268 3.12 13.27 9.90
CA ARG A 268 1.67 13.08 9.96
C ARG A 268 1.02 13.14 8.58
N VAL A 269 1.32 14.15 7.77
CA VAL A 269 0.82 14.28 6.40
C VAL A 269 1.21 13.06 5.57
N GLY A 270 2.47 12.61 5.64
CA GLY A 270 2.94 11.44 4.91
C GLY A 270 2.20 10.16 5.29
N VAL A 271 2.11 9.87 6.59
CA VAL A 271 1.45 8.65 7.11
C VAL A 271 -0.05 8.68 6.82
N VAL A 272 -0.73 9.79 7.11
CA VAL A 272 -2.17 9.90 6.86
C VAL A 272 -2.48 9.80 5.36
N SER A 273 -1.68 10.45 4.50
CA SER A 273 -1.87 10.32 3.04
C SER A 273 -1.69 8.86 2.58
N GLY A 274 -0.71 8.13 3.14
CA GLY A 274 -0.53 6.70 2.86
C GLY A 274 -1.71 5.84 3.32
N LEU A 275 -2.24 6.09 4.51
CA LEU A 275 -3.42 5.38 5.02
C LEU A 275 -4.67 5.69 4.20
N ARG A 276 -4.85 6.94 3.74
CA ARG A 276 -5.94 7.34 2.84
C ARG A 276 -5.85 6.61 1.51
N GLN A 277 -4.65 6.50 0.94
CA GLN A 277 -4.42 5.74 -0.28
C GLN A 277 -4.88 4.28 -0.13
N LEU A 278 -4.53 3.62 0.97
CA LEU A 278 -4.86 2.22 1.22
C LEU A 278 -6.33 2.02 1.60
N LEU A 279 -6.80 2.74 2.61
CA LEU A 279 -8.07 2.43 3.27
C LEU A 279 -9.26 3.24 2.73
N GLU A 280 -9.01 4.45 2.18
CA GLU A 280 -10.06 5.30 1.64
C GLU A 280 -10.22 5.09 0.15
N PHE A 281 -9.17 5.40 -0.62
CA PHE A 281 -9.23 5.35 -2.07
C PHE A 281 -9.03 3.94 -2.64
N GLY A 282 -8.28 3.09 -1.93
CA GLY A 282 -7.86 1.78 -2.42
C GLY A 282 -6.92 1.88 -3.63
N PHE A 283 -6.44 3.07 -3.94
CA PHE A 283 -5.47 3.35 -5.00
C PHE A 283 -4.22 3.92 -4.34
N PHE A 284 -3.14 3.13 -4.33
CA PHE A 284 -1.97 3.43 -3.52
C PHE A 284 -0.67 3.34 -4.31
N HIS A 285 0.30 4.09 -3.85
CA HIS A 285 1.66 4.07 -4.36
C HIS A 285 2.39 2.83 -3.82
N ALA A 286 2.76 1.92 -4.72
CA ALA A 286 3.42 0.67 -4.34
C ALA A 286 4.91 0.83 -4.00
N ASP A 287 5.53 1.95 -4.39
CA ASP A 287 6.94 2.28 -4.10
C ASP A 287 7.13 3.76 -3.74
N PRO A 288 6.65 4.22 -2.56
CA PRO A 288 6.75 5.62 -2.14
C PRO A 288 8.19 5.97 -1.70
N HIS A 289 9.16 5.77 -2.61
CA HIS A 289 10.57 6.04 -2.30
C HIS A 289 10.76 7.50 -1.87
N PRO A 290 11.51 7.78 -0.77
CA PRO A 290 11.67 9.13 -0.26
C PRO A 290 12.35 10.10 -1.24
N GLY A 291 13.07 9.58 -2.24
CA GLY A 291 13.61 10.37 -3.34
C GLY A 291 12.56 10.96 -4.29
N ASN A 292 11.34 10.41 -4.27
CA ASN A 292 10.19 10.85 -5.07
C ASN A 292 9.19 11.69 -4.26
N LEU A 293 9.53 12.02 -3.01
CA LEU A 293 8.73 12.85 -2.12
C LEU A 293 9.43 14.19 -1.89
N PHE A 294 8.71 15.27 -2.10
CA PHE A 294 9.19 16.62 -1.89
C PHE A 294 8.30 17.37 -0.90
N VAL A 295 8.90 18.28 -0.17
CA VAL A 295 8.18 19.20 0.70
C VAL A 295 8.26 20.59 0.12
N LEU A 296 7.13 21.23 -0.07
CA LEU A 296 7.05 22.61 -0.51
C LEU A 296 7.28 23.57 0.67
N ARG A 297 7.64 24.83 0.38
CA ARG A 297 7.88 25.83 1.41
C ARG A 297 6.65 26.16 2.28
N ASP A 298 5.47 25.87 1.79
CA ASP A 298 4.19 26.02 2.50
C ASP A 298 3.81 24.79 3.34
N GLY A 299 4.68 23.77 3.40
CA GLY A 299 4.49 22.54 4.18
C GLY A 299 3.71 21.44 3.48
N ARG A 300 3.27 21.65 2.23
CA ARG A 300 2.62 20.58 1.45
C ARG A 300 3.62 19.50 1.04
N MET A 301 3.15 18.27 1.02
CA MET A 301 3.90 17.13 0.51
C MET A 301 3.57 16.88 -0.97
N ALA A 302 4.59 16.83 -1.81
CA ALA A 302 4.44 16.57 -3.23
C ALA A 302 4.93 15.15 -3.59
N PHE A 303 4.10 14.43 -4.31
CA PHE A 303 4.40 13.13 -4.93
C PHE A 303 4.72 13.36 -6.40
N ILE A 304 5.84 12.83 -6.92
CA ILE A 304 6.31 13.15 -8.29
C ILE A 304 6.47 11.92 -9.21
N ASP A 305 6.32 10.72 -8.69
CA ASP A 305 6.41 9.47 -9.45
C ASP A 305 5.12 8.67 -9.26
N PHE A 306 4.54 8.18 -10.34
CA PHE A 306 3.28 7.40 -10.35
C PHE A 306 3.39 6.16 -11.23
N GLY A 307 4.63 5.72 -11.51
CA GLY A 307 4.92 4.55 -12.34
C GLY A 307 4.45 3.23 -11.72
N MET A 308 4.52 3.15 -10.38
CA MET A 308 4.12 1.95 -9.64
C MET A 308 2.92 2.24 -8.74
N MET A 309 1.74 2.13 -9.30
CA MET A 309 0.47 2.23 -8.56
C MET A 309 -0.25 0.88 -8.55
N ASP A 310 -1.01 0.62 -7.48
CA ASP A 310 -1.87 -0.56 -7.40
C ASP A 310 -3.24 -0.21 -6.83
N GLN A 311 -4.21 -1.14 -6.93
CA GLN A 311 -5.59 -0.89 -6.54
C GLN A 311 -6.16 -2.03 -5.72
N LEU A 312 -6.70 -1.72 -4.53
CA LEU A 312 -7.40 -2.63 -3.65
C LEU A 312 -8.90 -2.69 -3.97
N THR A 313 -9.49 -3.86 -3.80
CA THR A 313 -10.94 -3.98 -3.81
C THR A 313 -11.54 -3.35 -2.55
N GLN A 314 -12.83 -3.02 -2.58
CA GLN A 314 -13.53 -2.48 -1.41
C GLN A 314 -13.44 -3.47 -0.24
N HIS A 315 -13.71 -4.75 -0.50
CA HIS A 315 -13.62 -5.83 0.46
C HIS A 315 -12.23 -5.91 1.13
N THR A 316 -11.15 -5.92 0.33
CA THR A 316 -9.77 -5.94 0.87
C THR A 316 -9.49 -4.76 1.82
N LYS A 317 -9.95 -3.55 1.46
CA LYS A 317 -9.78 -2.36 2.32
C LYS A 317 -10.45 -2.52 3.68
N GLU A 318 -11.67 -3.02 3.68
CA GLU A 318 -12.49 -3.21 4.87
C GLU A 318 -11.94 -4.31 5.76
N THR A 319 -11.47 -5.42 5.17
CA THR A 319 -10.82 -6.50 5.91
C THR A 319 -9.51 -6.03 6.55
N ILE A 320 -8.66 -5.27 5.82
CA ILE A 320 -7.44 -4.68 6.40
C ILE A 320 -7.77 -3.78 7.60
N ALA A 321 -8.81 -2.94 7.49
CA ALA A 321 -9.21 -2.06 8.59
C ALA A 321 -9.66 -2.87 9.83
N GLY A 322 -10.42 -3.96 9.63
CA GLY A 322 -10.80 -4.90 10.68
C GLY A 322 -9.60 -5.59 11.33
N SER A 323 -8.69 -6.10 10.49
CA SER A 323 -7.47 -6.81 10.94
C SER A 323 -6.59 -5.95 11.87
N VAL A 324 -6.47 -4.64 11.59
CA VAL A 324 -5.72 -3.71 12.45
C VAL A 324 -6.35 -3.65 13.85
N VAL A 325 -7.67 -3.64 13.92
CA VAL A 325 -8.37 -3.58 15.21
C VAL A 325 -8.32 -4.92 15.94
N HIS A 326 -8.46 -6.05 15.24
CA HIS A 326 -8.29 -7.39 15.82
C HIS A 326 -6.87 -7.55 16.38
N LEU A 327 -5.85 -7.08 15.63
CA LEU A 327 -4.46 -7.09 16.08
C LEU A 327 -4.27 -6.32 17.40
N ILE A 328 -4.78 -5.09 17.48
CA ILE A 328 -4.63 -4.23 18.66
C ILE A 328 -5.39 -4.79 19.86
N ASN A 329 -6.55 -5.40 19.62
CA ASN A 329 -7.32 -6.07 20.68
C ASN A 329 -6.78 -7.46 21.03
N LYS A 330 -5.67 -7.90 20.43
CA LYS A 330 -5.07 -9.23 20.62
C LYS A 330 -6.05 -10.38 20.34
N ASP A 331 -6.99 -10.15 19.41
CA ASP A 331 -7.95 -11.16 18.97
C ASP A 331 -7.37 -11.98 17.84
N TYR A 332 -6.42 -12.87 18.16
CA TYR A 332 -5.65 -13.62 17.17
C TYR A 332 -6.50 -14.66 16.42
N LEU A 333 -7.63 -15.09 16.99
CA LEU A 333 -8.58 -15.95 16.28
C LEU A 333 -9.21 -15.19 15.12
N ALA A 334 -9.78 -14.01 15.38
CA ALA A 334 -10.39 -13.18 14.35
C ALA A 334 -9.34 -12.71 13.32
N LEU A 335 -8.14 -12.34 13.79
CA LEU A 335 -7.01 -11.97 12.92
C LEU A 335 -6.60 -13.11 11.98
N THR A 336 -6.60 -14.36 12.45
CA THR A 336 -6.28 -15.52 11.62
C THR A 336 -7.35 -15.76 10.56
N GLN A 337 -8.62 -15.51 10.89
CA GLN A 337 -9.73 -15.56 9.92
C GLN A 337 -9.57 -14.47 8.85
N ASP A 338 -9.19 -13.24 9.23
CA ASP A 338 -8.87 -12.19 8.28
C ASP A 338 -7.71 -12.60 7.35
N PHE A 339 -6.69 -13.29 7.86
CA PHE A 339 -5.60 -13.80 7.03
C PHE A 339 -6.05 -14.84 6.00
N VAL A 340 -7.03 -15.67 6.33
CA VAL A 340 -7.66 -16.56 5.36
C VAL A 340 -8.41 -15.75 4.30
N GLU A 341 -9.20 -14.77 4.72
CA GLU A 341 -10.00 -13.90 3.84
C GLU A 341 -9.12 -13.06 2.90
N LEU A 342 -7.98 -12.58 3.38
CA LEU A 342 -7.00 -11.82 2.62
C LEU A 342 -6.08 -12.71 1.74
N GLY A 343 -6.18 -14.04 1.85
CA GLY A 343 -5.43 -15.01 1.06
C GLY A 343 -4.02 -15.29 1.56
N PHE A 344 -3.68 -14.91 2.79
CA PHE A 344 -2.40 -15.30 3.42
C PHE A 344 -2.39 -16.76 3.83
N LEU A 345 -3.55 -17.33 4.13
CA LEU A 345 -3.75 -18.72 4.49
C LEU A 345 -4.81 -19.33 3.57
N THR A 346 -4.71 -20.65 3.32
CA THR A 346 -5.75 -21.36 2.56
C THR A 346 -6.93 -21.71 3.47
N PRO A 347 -8.18 -21.74 2.95
CA PRO A 347 -9.36 -22.05 3.75
C PRO A 347 -9.35 -23.40 4.45
N ASP A 348 -8.61 -24.37 3.90
CA ASP A 348 -8.57 -25.75 4.40
C ASP A 348 -7.54 -25.98 5.50
N ILE A 349 -6.83 -24.93 5.94
CA ILE A 349 -5.76 -25.05 6.91
C ILE A 349 -6.31 -25.15 8.33
N ASP A 350 -5.68 -26.01 9.15
CA ASP A 350 -5.90 -25.99 10.59
C ASP A 350 -5.22 -24.74 11.20
N ILE A 351 -6.02 -23.77 11.62
CA ILE A 351 -5.55 -22.53 12.22
C ILE A 351 -5.16 -22.67 13.69
N SER A 352 -5.52 -23.77 14.35
CA SER A 352 -5.31 -23.99 15.80
C SER A 352 -3.84 -23.82 16.24
N PRO A 353 -2.82 -24.35 15.51
CA PRO A 353 -1.42 -24.16 15.88
C PRO A 353 -0.88 -22.76 15.53
N ILE A 354 -1.56 -22.04 14.63
CA ILE A 354 -1.13 -20.70 14.16
C ILE A 354 -1.46 -19.63 15.20
N ILE A 355 -2.59 -19.73 15.89
CA ILE A 355 -3.05 -18.76 16.87
C ILE A 355 -2.02 -18.51 17.99
N PRO A 356 -1.49 -19.54 18.70
CA PRO A 356 -0.47 -19.31 19.72
C PRO A 356 0.88 -18.84 19.16
N ALA A 357 1.18 -19.16 17.89
CA ALA A 357 2.39 -18.65 17.23
C ALA A 357 2.27 -17.14 16.93
N LEU A 358 1.10 -16.69 16.46
CA LEU A 358 0.78 -15.28 16.29
C LEU A 358 0.80 -14.53 17.61
N ASP A 359 0.24 -15.10 18.69
CA ASP A 359 0.28 -14.49 20.04
C ASP A 359 1.72 -14.27 20.51
N ARG A 360 2.60 -15.22 20.27
CA ARG A 360 4.02 -15.11 20.63
C ARG A 360 4.74 -14.01 19.85
N VAL A 361 4.55 -13.96 18.54
CA VAL A 361 5.22 -13.00 17.66
C VAL A 361 4.64 -11.60 17.84
N LEU A 362 3.33 -11.46 17.65
CA LEU A 362 2.65 -10.18 17.66
C LEU A 362 2.42 -9.65 19.09
N GLY A 363 2.21 -10.55 20.06
CA GLY A 363 2.06 -10.21 21.47
C GLY A 363 3.31 -9.55 22.05
N ASN A 364 4.50 -10.04 21.69
CA ASN A 364 5.78 -9.44 22.08
C ASN A 364 5.99 -8.09 21.39
N ALA A 365 5.67 -8.02 20.09
CA ALA A 365 5.85 -6.81 19.30
C ALA A 365 4.93 -5.64 19.72
N ILE A 366 3.71 -5.96 20.18
CA ILE A 366 2.76 -4.97 20.69
C ILE A 366 3.06 -4.63 22.16
N GLY A 367 3.66 -5.57 22.91
CA GLY A 367 4.03 -5.43 24.32
C GLY A 367 2.84 -5.12 25.24
N GLU A 368 3.10 -4.48 26.40
CA GLU A 368 2.05 -4.00 27.31
C GLU A 368 1.39 -2.70 26.81
N SER A 369 2.02 -2.01 25.85
CA SER A 369 1.52 -0.77 25.26
C SER A 369 1.67 -0.82 23.74
N VAL A 370 0.57 -0.52 23.05
CA VAL A 370 0.48 -0.36 21.60
C VAL A 370 1.55 0.59 21.03
N GLY A 371 2.08 1.47 21.88
CA GLY A 371 3.11 2.44 21.53
C GLY A 371 4.50 1.86 21.19
N ASN A 372 4.76 0.57 21.36
CA ASN A 372 6.07 -0.04 21.01
C ASN A 372 6.07 -0.75 19.65
N PHE A 373 4.98 -0.66 18.91
CA PHE A 373 4.83 -1.28 17.61
C PHE A 373 5.79 -0.67 16.57
N ASN A 374 6.67 -1.50 16.01
CA ASN A 374 7.54 -1.15 14.87
C ASN A 374 7.23 -2.11 13.72
N PHE A 375 6.78 -1.55 12.59
CA PHE A 375 6.32 -2.34 11.46
C PHE A 375 7.42 -3.21 10.86
N LYS A 376 8.66 -2.68 10.81
CA LYS A 376 9.81 -3.43 10.31
C LYS A 376 10.14 -4.63 11.20
N THR A 377 10.17 -4.45 12.53
CA THR A 377 10.44 -5.55 13.47
C THR A 377 9.40 -6.64 13.34
N ILE A 378 8.13 -6.27 13.25
CA ILE A 378 7.02 -7.23 13.05
C ILE A 378 7.17 -7.97 11.72
N THR A 379 7.51 -7.29 10.65
CA THR A 379 7.73 -7.92 9.35
C THR A 379 8.87 -8.95 9.42
N ASP A 380 9.94 -8.63 10.14
CA ASP A 380 11.08 -9.53 10.34
C ASP A 380 10.67 -10.79 11.15
N GLU A 381 9.98 -10.62 12.28
CA GLU A 381 9.51 -11.72 13.13
C GLU A 381 8.42 -12.56 12.44
N PHE A 382 7.52 -11.89 11.70
CA PHE A 382 6.50 -12.56 10.91
C PHE A 382 7.10 -13.38 9.75
N SER A 383 8.26 -12.96 9.22
CA SER A 383 8.98 -13.71 8.20
C SER A 383 9.42 -15.09 8.71
N GLU A 384 9.89 -15.20 9.96
CA GLU A 384 10.25 -16.49 10.57
C GLU A 384 9.02 -17.40 10.69
N LEU A 385 7.87 -16.82 11.06
CA LEU A 385 6.60 -17.55 11.18
C LEU A 385 6.12 -18.07 9.82
N MET A 386 6.34 -17.31 8.73
CA MET A 386 6.00 -17.71 7.37
C MET A 386 6.79 -18.94 6.89
N PHE A 387 8.01 -19.15 7.38
CA PHE A 387 8.78 -20.36 7.08
C PHE A 387 8.34 -21.59 7.89
N GLN A 388 7.75 -21.39 9.07
CA GLN A 388 7.29 -22.46 9.95
C GLN A 388 5.88 -22.94 9.61
N TYR A 389 5.03 -22.05 9.11
CA TYR A 389 3.63 -22.31 8.78
C TYR A 389 3.37 -21.96 7.30
N PRO A 390 2.38 -22.58 6.66
CA PRO A 390 2.12 -22.40 5.23
C PRO A 390 1.44 -21.06 4.91
N PHE A 391 2.03 -19.97 5.39
CA PHE A 391 1.64 -18.63 4.98
C PHE A 391 2.08 -18.36 3.55
N ARG A 392 1.30 -17.57 2.85
CA ARG A 392 1.60 -17.02 1.53
C ARG A 392 1.38 -15.52 1.58
N VAL A 393 2.27 -14.76 1.00
CA VAL A 393 2.06 -13.31 0.86
C VAL A 393 1.50 -13.04 -0.53
N PRO A 394 0.22 -12.70 -0.68
CA PRO A 394 -0.29 -12.27 -1.99
C PRO A 394 0.51 -11.09 -2.51
N ALA A 395 0.78 -11.04 -3.83
CA ALA A 395 1.65 -10.04 -4.45
C ALA A 395 1.25 -8.60 -4.07
N GLN A 396 -0.04 -8.32 -4.01
CA GLN A 396 -0.61 -7.04 -3.60
C GLN A 396 -0.20 -6.64 -2.18
N PHE A 397 -0.16 -7.59 -1.23
CA PHE A 397 0.24 -7.31 0.15
C PHE A 397 1.74 -7.08 0.30
N SER A 398 2.57 -7.72 -0.54
CA SER A 398 4.00 -7.40 -0.59
C SER A 398 4.22 -5.92 -0.94
N LEU A 399 3.44 -5.36 -1.85
CA LEU A 399 3.48 -3.95 -2.23
C LEU A 399 3.00 -3.03 -1.09
N ILE A 400 1.93 -3.42 -0.37
CA ILE A 400 1.43 -2.68 0.80
C ILE A 400 2.49 -2.66 1.90
N ILE A 401 3.06 -3.82 2.25
CA ILE A 401 4.10 -3.95 3.27
C ILE A 401 5.29 -3.06 2.91
N ARG A 402 5.76 -3.12 1.66
CA ARG A 402 6.84 -2.27 1.16
C ARG A 402 6.51 -0.79 1.31
N SER A 403 5.32 -0.38 0.92
CA SER A 403 4.87 1.01 1.05
C SER A 403 4.90 1.47 2.50
N LEU A 404 4.37 0.67 3.43
CA LEU A 404 4.34 0.99 4.87
C LEU A 404 5.75 1.01 5.49
N VAL A 405 6.58 0.02 5.21
CA VAL A 405 7.99 -0.02 5.70
C VAL A 405 8.79 1.17 5.19
N THR A 406 8.60 1.55 3.93
CA THR A 406 9.28 2.72 3.36
C THR A 406 8.81 4.00 4.03
N GLN A 407 7.51 4.18 4.24
CA GLN A 407 6.95 5.34 4.93
C GLN A 407 7.42 5.43 6.40
N GLU A 408 7.44 4.30 7.12
CA GLU A 408 7.98 4.23 8.47
C GLU A 408 9.46 4.60 8.51
N GLY A 409 10.27 4.06 7.57
CA GLY A 409 11.68 4.39 7.44
C GLY A 409 11.94 5.89 7.21
N VAL A 410 11.11 6.52 6.38
CA VAL A 410 11.15 7.98 6.15
C VAL A 410 10.78 8.74 7.42
N ALA A 411 9.71 8.36 8.09
CA ALA A 411 9.27 8.99 9.32
C ALA A 411 10.33 8.87 10.42
N LEU A 412 10.95 7.70 10.59
CA LEU A 412 12.05 7.47 11.54
C LEU A 412 13.30 8.30 11.22
N SER A 413 13.58 8.59 9.94
CA SER A 413 14.69 9.47 9.54
C SER A 413 14.44 10.93 9.97
N LEU A 414 13.20 11.37 10.00
CA LEU A 414 12.79 12.71 10.45
C LEU A 414 12.65 12.79 11.98
N ASN A 415 12.11 11.75 12.60
CA ASN A 415 11.93 11.63 14.05
C ASN A 415 12.24 10.18 14.50
N PRO A 416 13.41 9.92 15.12
CA PRO A 416 13.79 8.57 15.56
C PRO A 416 12.86 7.92 16.59
N ASN A 417 12.03 8.71 17.27
CA ASN A 417 11.06 8.22 18.25
C ASN A 417 9.67 8.00 17.64
N PHE A 418 9.53 8.15 16.34
CA PHE A 418 8.25 7.98 15.64
C PHE A 418 7.71 6.56 15.78
N LYS A 419 6.40 6.46 15.96
CA LYS A 419 5.66 5.21 16.04
C LYS A 419 4.43 5.29 15.13
N ILE A 420 4.40 4.48 14.10
CA ILE A 420 3.35 4.51 13.07
C ILE A 420 1.94 4.27 13.65
N VAL A 421 1.85 3.47 14.71
CA VAL A 421 0.58 3.14 15.37
C VAL A 421 -0.06 4.33 16.05
N GLU A 422 0.74 5.28 16.56
CA GLU A 422 0.23 6.49 17.20
C GLU A 422 -0.59 7.38 16.26
N ILE A 423 -0.32 7.31 14.94
CA ILE A 423 -1.10 7.99 13.91
C ILE A 423 -2.08 7.01 13.22
N GLY A 424 -1.61 5.79 12.94
CA GLY A 424 -2.37 4.83 12.14
C GLY A 424 -3.61 4.30 12.85
N TYR A 425 -3.49 3.96 14.12
CA TYR A 425 -4.62 3.39 14.85
C TYR A 425 -5.77 4.39 15.07
N PRO A 426 -5.52 5.64 15.50
CA PRO A 426 -6.58 6.64 15.55
C PRO A 426 -7.31 6.84 14.23
N TYR A 427 -6.56 6.85 13.13
CA TYR A 427 -7.14 6.98 11.79
C TYR A 427 -8.05 5.79 11.45
N VAL A 428 -7.60 4.55 11.68
CA VAL A 428 -8.38 3.33 11.41
C VAL A 428 -9.61 3.26 12.32
N ALA A 429 -9.45 3.53 13.62
CA ALA A 429 -10.54 3.54 14.58
C ALA A 429 -11.63 4.55 14.19
N LYS A 430 -11.24 5.78 13.84
CA LYS A 430 -12.15 6.82 13.35
C LYS A 430 -12.91 6.38 12.10
N ARG A 431 -12.21 5.75 11.16
CA ARG A 431 -12.82 5.29 9.91
C ARG A 431 -13.83 4.17 10.13
N LEU A 432 -13.54 3.21 11.01
CA LEU A 432 -14.48 2.15 11.37
C LEU A 432 -15.69 2.69 12.13
N LEU A 433 -15.46 3.61 13.07
CA LEU A 433 -16.53 4.26 13.82
C LEU A 433 -17.47 5.06 12.91
N ASN A 434 -16.96 5.72 11.88
CA ASN A 434 -17.79 6.43 10.90
C ASN A 434 -18.73 5.51 10.11
N GLY A 435 -18.39 4.22 9.96
CA GLY A 435 -19.30 3.21 9.41
C GLY A 435 -19.88 3.56 8.02
N GLU A 436 -19.06 4.19 7.14
CA GLU A 436 -19.51 4.73 5.84
C GLU A 436 -20.15 3.66 4.95
N THR A 437 -19.68 2.42 5.02
CA THR A 437 -20.24 1.29 4.25
C THR A 437 -20.94 0.28 5.15
N PRO A 438 -21.90 -0.51 4.63
CA PRO A 438 -22.51 -1.61 5.38
C PRO A 438 -21.47 -2.60 5.92
N GLU A 439 -20.43 -2.86 5.13
CA GLU A 439 -19.37 -3.78 5.51
C GLU A 439 -18.51 -3.23 6.65
N MET A 440 -18.16 -1.94 6.63
CA MET A 440 -17.45 -1.31 7.76
C MET A 440 -18.29 -1.36 9.05
N ARG A 441 -19.60 -1.19 8.94
CA ARG A 441 -20.52 -1.34 10.09
C ARG A 441 -20.50 -2.77 10.61
N ARG A 442 -20.52 -3.77 9.73
CA ARG A 442 -20.38 -5.18 10.10
C ARG A 442 -19.06 -5.43 10.81
N ARG A 443 -17.94 -4.96 10.26
CA ARG A 443 -16.60 -5.11 10.87
C ARG A 443 -16.50 -4.40 12.23
N LEU A 444 -17.06 -3.21 12.37
CA LEU A 444 -17.14 -2.55 13.67
C LEU A 444 -17.84 -3.42 14.70
N LEU A 445 -18.95 -4.06 14.31
CA LEU A 445 -19.71 -4.93 15.19
C LEU A 445 -18.97 -6.21 15.54
N GLU A 446 -18.27 -6.84 14.60
CA GLU A 446 -17.38 -7.98 14.86
C GLU A 446 -16.31 -7.64 15.89
N VAL A 447 -15.79 -6.41 15.86
CA VAL A 447 -14.80 -5.93 16.82
C VAL A 447 -15.39 -5.70 18.20
N ILE A 448 -16.57 -5.08 18.28
CA ILE A 448 -17.19 -4.71 19.57
C ILE A 448 -18.08 -5.79 20.16
N LEU A 449 -18.49 -6.80 19.40
CA LEU A 449 -19.24 -7.96 19.86
C LEU A 449 -18.34 -9.19 19.89
N LYS A 450 -18.28 -9.88 21.02
CA LYS A 450 -17.60 -11.18 21.14
C LYS A 450 -18.56 -12.16 21.83
N ASP A 451 -18.80 -13.31 21.21
CA ASP A 451 -19.74 -14.34 21.72
C ASP A 451 -21.14 -13.78 22.02
N GLY A 452 -21.63 -12.84 21.19
CA GLY A 452 -22.90 -12.17 21.37
C GLY A 452 -22.94 -11.12 22.50
N LYS A 453 -21.81 -10.86 23.17
CA LYS A 453 -21.70 -9.87 24.24
C LYS A 453 -20.95 -8.63 23.78
N LEU A 454 -21.45 -7.45 24.15
CA LEU A 454 -20.81 -6.17 23.84
C LEU A 454 -19.54 -5.99 24.68
N GLN A 455 -18.43 -5.78 24.02
CA GLN A 455 -17.13 -5.53 24.64
C GLN A 455 -16.93 -4.04 24.87
N TRP A 456 -17.51 -3.52 25.95
CA TRP A 456 -17.49 -2.10 26.30
C TRP A 456 -16.10 -1.48 26.29
N HIS A 457 -15.13 -2.18 26.84
CA HIS A 457 -13.74 -1.74 26.88
C HIS A 457 -13.14 -1.49 25.48
N ARG A 458 -13.49 -2.32 24.49
CA ARG A 458 -13.04 -2.12 23.11
C ARG A 458 -13.65 -0.87 22.48
N LEU A 459 -14.95 -0.66 22.68
CA LEU A 459 -15.64 0.53 22.18
C LEU A 459 -15.10 1.80 22.86
N GLU A 460 -14.90 1.76 24.18
CA GLU A 460 -14.34 2.85 24.97
C GLU A 460 -12.93 3.24 24.51
N ASN A 461 -12.06 2.26 24.29
CA ASN A 461 -10.72 2.46 23.75
C ASN A 461 -10.76 3.08 22.35
N MET A 462 -11.60 2.57 21.45
CA MET A 462 -11.72 3.11 20.09
C MET A 462 -12.22 4.56 20.10
N LEU A 463 -13.23 4.88 20.91
CA LEU A 463 -13.77 6.23 21.06
C LEU A 463 -12.74 7.18 21.70
N GLY A 464 -12.06 6.74 22.76
CA GLY A 464 -11.02 7.52 23.43
C GLY A 464 -9.88 7.89 22.49
N ILE A 465 -9.44 6.93 21.66
CA ILE A 465 -8.34 7.12 20.71
C ILE A 465 -8.80 7.97 19.51
N ALA A 466 -10.00 7.76 18.98
CA ALA A 466 -10.53 8.60 17.90
C ALA A 466 -10.65 10.07 18.30
N ARG A 467 -10.90 10.35 19.58
CA ARG A 467 -10.97 11.70 20.16
C ARG A 467 -9.61 12.36 20.38
N SER A 468 -8.57 11.59 20.64
CA SER A 468 -7.24 12.14 20.94
C SER A 468 -6.68 13.02 19.82
N GLU A 469 -7.18 12.90 18.60
CA GLU A 469 -6.82 13.72 17.43
C GLU A 469 -7.62 15.04 17.27
N GLY A 470 -8.53 15.36 18.19
CA GLY A 470 -9.15 16.70 18.29
C GLY A 470 -10.26 17.03 17.28
N ASN A 471 -10.49 16.24 16.23
CA ASN A 471 -11.46 16.53 15.16
C ASN A 471 -12.50 15.41 14.94
N PHE A 472 -12.75 14.56 15.92
CA PHE A 472 -13.76 13.51 15.81
C PHE A 472 -15.12 14.01 16.31
N ASP A 473 -16.07 14.20 15.40
CA ASP A 473 -17.47 14.47 15.74
C ASP A 473 -18.24 13.14 15.82
N ILE A 474 -18.64 12.76 17.03
CA ILE A 474 -19.38 11.52 17.28
C ILE A 474 -20.81 11.57 16.74
N ILE A 475 -21.35 12.75 16.47
CA ILE A 475 -22.76 12.92 16.11
C ILE A 475 -23.10 12.29 14.75
N PRO A 476 -22.34 12.52 13.65
CA PRO A 476 -22.56 11.85 12.37
C PRO A 476 -22.46 10.32 12.51
N THR A 477 -21.50 9.84 13.29
CA THR A 477 -21.31 8.42 13.57
C THR A 477 -22.51 7.82 14.32
N ALA A 478 -23.01 8.51 15.35
CA ALA A 478 -24.18 8.08 16.10
C ALA A 478 -25.46 8.10 15.23
N GLN A 479 -25.61 9.09 14.34
CA GLN A 479 -26.73 9.15 13.41
C GLN A 479 -26.73 7.98 12.43
N LEU A 480 -25.58 7.71 11.78
CA LEU A 480 -25.43 6.59 10.85
C LEU A 480 -25.63 5.24 11.55
N GLY A 481 -25.10 5.09 12.77
CA GLY A 481 -25.32 3.90 13.60
C GLY A 481 -26.79 3.68 13.95
N LEU A 482 -27.50 4.74 14.34
CA LEU A 482 -28.92 4.69 14.67
C LEU A 482 -29.78 4.39 13.43
N GLN A 483 -29.52 5.07 12.31
CA GLN A 483 -30.20 4.80 11.03
C GLN A 483 -30.02 3.35 10.59
N PHE A 484 -28.81 2.82 10.68
CA PHE A 484 -28.53 1.43 10.36
C PHE A 484 -29.25 0.46 11.31
N LEU A 485 -29.22 0.69 12.61
CA LEU A 485 -29.93 -0.14 13.61
C LEU A 485 -31.45 -0.11 13.39
N MET A 486 -31.99 0.98 12.86
CA MET A 486 -33.40 1.09 12.54
C MET A 486 -33.77 0.52 11.16
N SER A 487 -32.79 0.23 10.31
CA SER A 487 -32.99 -0.39 8.99
C SER A 487 -33.37 -1.88 9.10
N VAL A 488 -33.89 -2.45 8.01
CA VAL A 488 -34.22 -3.88 7.91
C VAL A 488 -32.92 -4.71 8.03
N GLU A 489 -31.83 -4.25 7.44
CA GLU A 489 -30.52 -4.91 7.48
C GLU A 489 -29.93 -4.92 8.90
N GLY A 490 -30.18 -3.86 9.69
CA GLY A 490 -29.76 -3.74 11.09
C GLY A 490 -30.59 -4.55 12.09
N GLN A 491 -31.67 -5.21 11.66
CA GLN A 491 -32.57 -5.92 12.58
C GLN A 491 -31.89 -7.04 13.37
N SER A 492 -31.05 -7.84 12.72
CA SER A 492 -30.29 -8.92 13.38
C SER A 492 -29.35 -8.36 14.45
N ILE A 493 -28.67 -7.27 14.12
CA ILE A 493 -27.70 -6.60 14.97
C ILE A 493 -28.38 -5.89 16.13
N ARG A 494 -29.50 -5.20 15.87
CA ARG A 494 -30.33 -4.62 16.93
C ARG A 494 -30.75 -5.67 17.95
N ASN A 495 -31.15 -6.86 17.50
CA ASN A 495 -31.53 -7.95 18.38
C ASN A 495 -30.33 -8.46 19.21
N GLN A 496 -29.13 -8.56 18.59
CA GLN A 496 -27.88 -8.93 19.29
C GLN A 496 -27.49 -7.89 20.33
N ILE A 497 -27.57 -6.59 19.99
CA ILE A 497 -27.29 -5.50 20.93
C ILE A 497 -28.30 -5.52 22.09
N ILE A 498 -29.59 -5.72 21.79
CA ILE A 498 -30.62 -5.82 22.84
C ILE A 498 -30.34 -7.02 23.74
N MET A 499 -29.99 -8.19 23.19
CA MET A 499 -29.61 -9.37 23.98
C MET A 499 -28.34 -9.13 24.78
N ALA A 500 -27.34 -8.46 24.23
CA ALA A 500 -26.10 -8.13 24.92
C ALA A 500 -26.26 -7.06 26.02
N LEU A 501 -27.26 -6.20 25.89
CA LEU A 501 -27.60 -5.18 26.89
C LEU A 501 -28.58 -5.69 27.95
N THR A 502 -29.20 -6.85 27.78
CA THR A 502 -30.10 -7.45 28.76
C THR A 502 -29.49 -8.72 29.32
N GLU A 503 -28.59 -8.59 30.29
CA GLU A 503 -28.22 -9.70 31.16
C GLU A 503 -29.31 -9.87 32.23
N ASP A 504 -29.95 -11.03 32.31
CA ASP A 504 -31.02 -11.36 33.23
C ASP A 504 -32.21 -10.36 33.25
N ASP A 505 -32.69 -9.88 32.09
CA ASP A 505 -33.73 -8.86 31.98
C ASP A 505 -33.46 -7.52 32.66
N ARG A 506 -32.20 -7.19 32.99
CA ARG A 506 -31.78 -5.92 33.57
C ARG A 506 -30.72 -5.23 32.72
N LEU A 507 -30.97 -3.95 32.41
CA LEU A 507 -29.93 -3.10 31.81
C LEU A 507 -28.73 -2.95 32.77
N PRO A 508 -27.50 -3.19 32.31
CA PRO A 508 -26.30 -2.97 33.12
C PRO A 508 -26.08 -1.47 33.31
N ILE A 509 -26.62 -0.93 34.38
CA ILE A 509 -26.65 0.52 34.67
C ILE A 509 -25.25 1.14 34.68
N ALA A 510 -24.26 0.40 35.17
CA ALA A 510 -22.88 0.89 35.23
C ALA A 510 -22.29 1.16 33.85
N GLU A 511 -22.50 0.26 32.89
CA GLU A 511 -21.97 0.37 31.52
C GLU A 511 -22.72 1.43 30.73
N VAL A 512 -24.06 1.53 30.90
CA VAL A 512 -24.86 2.61 30.32
C VAL A 512 -24.41 3.96 30.86
N GLN A 513 -24.02 4.04 32.12
CA GLN A 513 -23.52 5.25 32.75
C GLN A 513 -22.11 5.62 32.30
N GLN A 514 -21.26 4.64 32.01
CA GLN A 514 -19.96 4.84 31.38
C GLN A 514 -20.12 5.37 29.95
N LEU A 515 -20.98 4.78 29.13
CA LEU A 515 -21.28 5.26 27.78
C LEU A 515 -21.84 6.69 27.80
N TRP A 516 -22.77 6.98 28.74
CA TRP A 516 -23.29 8.31 28.91
C TRP A 516 -22.19 9.32 29.27
N ASN A 517 -21.29 8.97 30.17
CA ASN A 517 -20.17 9.83 30.54
C ASN A 517 -19.21 10.09 29.38
N LEU A 518 -19.06 9.13 28.46
CA LEU A 518 -18.24 9.29 27.24
C LEU A 518 -18.87 10.26 26.23
N VAL A 519 -20.21 10.32 26.13
CA VAL A 519 -20.88 11.07 25.07
C VAL A 519 -21.59 12.34 25.55
N LYS A 520 -21.82 12.50 26.86
CA LYS A 520 -22.63 13.60 27.44
C LYS A 520 -22.14 15.00 27.07
N ASP A 521 -20.81 15.19 26.96
CA ASP A 521 -20.22 16.49 26.71
C ASP A 521 -20.42 16.95 25.24
N GLU A 522 -20.67 16.03 24.35
CA GLU A 522 -20.93 16.27 22.93
C GLU A 522 -22.42 16.28 22.58
N LEU A 523 -23.24 15.60 23.37
CA LEU A 523 -24.68 15.50 23.20
C LEU A 523 -25.40 16.72 23.83
N GLN A 524 -25.21 17.91 23.25
CA GLN A 524 -26.07 19.05 23.62
C GLN A 524 -27.53 18.74 23.32
N PRO A 525 -28.50 19.08 24.20
CA PRO A 525 -29.92 18.77 24.02
C PRO A 525 -30.49 19.23 22.68
N ALA A 526 -30.02 20.37 22.15
CA ALA A 526 -30.42 20.90 20.84
C ALA A 526 -29.91 20.03 19.67
N LYS A 527 -28.76 19.39 19.79
CA LYS A 527 -28.20 18.50 18.76
C LYS A 527 -28.90 17.13 18.78
N LEU A 528 -29.21 16.59 19.95
CA LEU A 528 -30.01 15.38 20.10
C LEU A 528 -31.42 15.53 19.50
N PHE A 529 -32.05 16.67 19.68
CA PHE A 529 -33.36 16.96 19.12
C PHE A 529 -33.33 17.00 17.58
N ASN A 530 -32.27 17.57 16.98
CA ASN A 530 -32.09 17.58 15.54
C ASN A 530 -31.78 16.17 14.97
N VAL A 531 -31.02 15.33 15.71
CA VAL A 531 -30.76 13.92 15.35
C VAL A 531 -32.06 13.12 15.35
N ALA A 532 -32.88 13.28 16.39
CA ALA A 532 -34.19 12.62 16.51
C ALA A 532 -35.17 13.11 15.42
N LEU A 533 -35.21 14.42 15.13
CA LEU A 533 -36.03 14.97 14.05
C LEU A 533 -35.58 14.51 12.66
N GLY A 534 -34.27 14.45 12.40
CA GLY A 534 -33.73 13.91 11.15
C GLY A 534 -34.09 12.44 10.93
N ALA A 535 -33.92 11.61 11.95
CA ALA A 535 -34.30 10.20 11.92
C ALA A 535 -35.81 10.00 11.72
N ILE A 536 -36.67 10.80 12.35
CA ILE A 536 -38.13 10.77 12.17
C ILE A 536 -38.53 11.30 10.79
N GLY A 537 -37.86 12.32 10.25
CA GLY A 537 -38.15 12.88 8.93
C GLY A 537 -37.89 11.87 7.80
N GLU A 538 -36.77 11.12 7.85
CA GLU A 538 -36.49 10.09 6.85
C GLU A 538 -37.39 8.84 7.00
N LEU A 539 -37.77 8.50 8.22
CA LEU A 539 -38.74 7.43 8.48
C LEU A 539 -40.15 7.76 7.90
N SER A 540 -40.55 9.02 7.85
CA SER A 540 -41.82 9.45 7.27
C SER A 540 -41.86 9.33 5.73
N THR A 541 -40.74 9.39 5.07
CA THR A 541 -40.61 9.22 3.61
C THR A 541 -40.50 7.75 3.19
N ALA A 542 -40.13 6.83 4.11
CA ALA A 542 -39.93 5.40 3.86
C ALA A 542 -41.10 4.49 4.25
N GLY A 543 -42.32 5.01 4.43
CA GLY A 543 -43.56 4.20 4.56
C GLY A 543 -43.85 3.61 5.94
N VAL A 544 -43.59 4.34 7.02
CA VAL A 544 -43.78 3.94 8.43
C VAL A 544 -45.28 3.95 8.87
N GLY A 545 -46.20 3.87 7.96
CA GLY A 545 -47.62 3.64 8.32
C GLY A 545 -47.89 2.31 9.04
N SER A 546 -47.02 1.28 8.90
CA SER A 546 -47.25 -0.05 9.44
C SER A 546 -46.63 -0.31 10.85
N LEU A 547 -45.61 0.44 11.25
CA LEU A 547 -44.97 0.23 12.55
C LEU A 547 -45.62 0.97 13.71
N LEU A 548 -46.24 2.13 13.46
CA LEU A 548 -47.00 2.84 14.47
C LEU A 548 -48.31 2.12 14.83
N THR A 549 -48.92 1.40 13.88
CA THR A 549 -50.15 0.60 14.13
C THR A 549 -49.87 -0.62 15.00
N SER A 550 -48.68 -1.22 14.96
CA SER A 550 -48.34 -2.37 15.80
C SER A 550 -48.00 -1.99 17.25
N LEU A 551 -47.46 -0.79 17.46
CA LEU A 551 -47.14 -0.28 18.81
C LEU A 551 -48.40 0.23 19.56
N THR A 552 -49.34 0.85 18.83
CA THR A 552 -50.60 1.32 19.44
C THR A 552 -51.57 0.18 19.77
N THR A 553 -51.54 -0.93 19.04
CA THR A 553 -52.39 -2.11 19.33
C THR A 553 -51.94 -2.92 20.55
N ASN A 554 -50.65 -2.81 20.97
CA ASN A 554 -50.15 -3.50 22.17
C ASN A 554 -50.29 -2.71 23.47
N ILE A 555 -50.50 -1.39 23.40
CA ILE A 555 -50.72 -0.54 24.56
C ILE A 555 -52.20 -0.50 25.01
N SER A 556 -53.12 -0.86 24.12
CA SER A 556 -54.55 -0.88 24.47
C SER A 556 -55.07 -2.22 25.01
N LYS A 557 -54.17 -3.19 25.26
CA LYS A 557 -54.50 -4.50 25.83
C LYS A 557 -53.77 -4.82 27.14
N LYS A 558 -53.40 -3.82 27.92
CA LYS A 558 -53.06 -4.01 29.30
C LYS A 558 -53.84 -3.04 30.21
#